data_8c708a30bb6978862bef87437a4df5a9
#
_entry.id   8c708a30bb6978862bef87437a4df5a9
#
_cell.length_a   1.000
_cell.length_b   1.000
_cell.length_c   1.000
_cell.angle_alpha   90.00
_cell.angle_beta   90.00
_cell.angle_gamma   90.00
#
_symmetry.space_group_name_H-M   'P 1'
#
loop_
_entity.id
_entity.type
_entity.pdbx_description
1 polymer ?
#
loop_
_entity_poly.entity_id
_entity_poly.type
_entity_poly.pdbx_seq_one_letter_code
_entity_poly.pdbx_strand_id
1 'polypeptide(L)'
;MQNSIAFCFFQCYNIVVICDIYYHNHPNENFPINRKESSIMKKIKVALLGCGDRGCIYADYSLRNPDDMEIVAVIDNVPLKKETARVRYSLPEELAFDSVEAFIKAGIVCDIVIDATMDRAHYPTAMALLNAKYNILLEKPVCPTKEELLDIQKAAHDNGCKVIVCHVLRYTPFYSAVKKILAEGRIGRVRSLILTEHVGMAHFIDSFVRGKWNNEEECGSGLLLAKCCHDMDLMCWLANETRPKFVTSLGFRENFTLDKAPEGATELCFDCPHEKTCNYSAVKIHLDRDTMPFQTWAGIGKPIDTITREEKIEYMKHSAYGKCAYNSGGDIVDNQNVIVSFENGAMGTLNLVGACAKAERFLHIVGTNGEIEGVFEHNEFTLRVFTREGKRYFYDTETIDTREGAENGKHGGGDNEIMKHLVEYLRTGVPSLSLTSIDDSIEGHLCVYAAETSRKEGRTIDLADLRA
;
A
#
# COMPACT_ATOMS: atom_id res chain seq x y z
N MET A 1 -5.58 16.56 59.62
CA MET A 1 -6.14 15.22 59.36
C MET A 1 -5.80 14.91 57.92
N GLN A 2 -5.03 13.85 57.75
CA GLN A 2 -4.31 13.45 56.58
C GLN A 2 -5.24 13.06 55.43
N ASN A 3 -4.97 13.60 54.22
CA ASN A 3 -5.51 13.04 53.00
C ASN A 3 -4.34 12.40 52.23
N SER A 4 -4.38 11.08 52.19
CA SER A 4 -3.46 10.26 51.39
C SER A 4 -3.90 10.34 49.94
N ILE A 5 -3.03 10.81 49.05
CA ILE A 5 -3.21 10.75 47.62
C ILE A 5 -2.44 9.55 47.11
N ALA A 6 -3.18 8.59 46.56
CA ALA A 6 -2.58 7.46 45.84
C ALA A 6 -2.06 7.92 44.48
N PHE A 7 -0.76 7.77 44.30
CA PHE A 7 -0.11 7.94 42.99
C PHE A 7 -0.30 6.68 42.15
N CYS A 8 -1.03 6.80 41.05
CA CYS A 8 -1.03 5.79 39.99
C CYS A 8 -0.17 6.30 38.85
N PHE A 9 0.88 5.55 38.52
CA PHE A 9 1.81 5.86 37.44
C PHE A 9 1.08 5.71 36.09
N PHE A 10 0.94 6.83 35.36
CA PHE A 10 0.81 6.84 33.91
C PHE A 10 1.95 7.69 33.35
N GLN A 11 2.88 7.05 32.71
CA GLN A 11 4.02 7.69 32.05
C GLN A 11 3.75 7.86 30.56
N CYS A 12 4.08 9.06 30.06
CA CYS A 12 4.12 9.46 28.65
C CYS A 12 2.79 9.81 27.96
N TYR A 13 2.38 11.05 28.13
CA TYR A 13 1.72 11.92 27.13
C TYR A 13 1.31 13.24 27.81
N ASN A 14 2.24 14.15 28.12
CA ASN A 14 1.89 15.48 28.63
C ASN A 14 3.12 16.41 28.64
N ILE A 15 3.62 16.81 27.47
CA ILE A 15 4.57 17.96 27.41
C ILE A 15 3.94 19.18 26.73
N VAL A 16 2.92 19.01 25.88
CA VAL A 16 2.32 20.12 25.13
C VAL A 16 1.20 20.83 25.90
N VAL A 17 0.44 20.12 26.73
CA VAL A 17 -0.72 20.70 27.47
C VAL A 17 -0.30 21.55 28.68
N ILE A 18 0.91 21.37 29.22
CA ILE A 18 1.38 22.13 30.40
C ILE A 18 1.81 23.57 30.02
N CYS A 19 2.24 23.82 28.79
CA CYS A 19 2.61 25.17 28.35
C CYS A 19 1.44 26.14 28.26
N ASP A 20 0.26 25.69 27.79
CA ASP A 20 -0.89 26.59 27.61
C ASP A 20 -1.59 26.98 28.92
N ILE A 21 -1.55 26.10 29.94
CA ILE A 21 -2.17 26.41 31.27
C ILE A 21 -1.30 27.35 32.08
N TYR A 22 0.04 27.33 31.88
CA TYR A 22 0.96 28.20 32.64
C TYR A 22 0.95 29.67 32.13
N TYR A 23 0.72 29.86 30.82
CA TYR A 23 0.71 31.21 30.22
C TYR A 23 -0.50 32.08 30.58
N HIS A 24 -1.60 31.48 30.95
CA HIS A 24 -2.84 32.21 31.33
C HIS A 24 -2.84 32.70 32.78
N ASN A 25 -1.96 32.21 33.65
CA ASN A 25 -1.98 32.57 35.07
C ASN A 25 -0.84 33.48 35.54
N HIS A 26 0.21 33.74 34.71
CA HIS A 26 1.34 34.57 35.06
C HIS A 26 1.87 35.43 33.89
N PRO A 27 1.24 36.56 33.56
CA PRO A 27 1.57 37.32 32.35
C PRO A 27 2.86 38.16 32.39
N ASN A 28 3.66 38.13 33.45
CA ASN A 28 4.80 39.06 33.63
C ASN A 28 6.16 38.44 34.03
N GLU A 29 6.40 37.16 33.86
CA GLU A 29 7.72 36.59 34.08
C GLU A 29 8.46 36.34 32.75
N ASN A 30 9.47 37.22 32.49
CA ASN A 30 10.42 37.04 31.40
C ASN A 30 11.39 35.87 31.70
N PHE A 31 11.02 34.63 31.32
CA PHE A 31 11.97 33.52 31.26
C PHE A 31 12.85 33.68 30.02
N PRO A 32 14.18 33.52 30.11
CA PRO A 32 15.04 33.52 28.94
C PRO A 32 14.66 32.33 28.06
N ILE A 33 14.14 32.60 26.88
CA ILE A 33 13.95 31.58 25.83
C ILE A 33 15.35 31.13 25.45
N ASN A 34 15.81 30.05 26.04
CA ASN A 34 16.97 29.32 25.56
C ASN A 34 16.61 28.81 24.15
N ARG A 35 17.00 29.59 23.12
CA ARG A 35 17.06 29.10 21.75
C ARG A 35 18.05 27.92 21.79
N LYS A 36 17.50 26.69 21.95
CA LYS A 36 18.26 25.50 21.62
C LYS A 36 18.80 25.76 20.22
N GLU A 37 20.12 25.72 20.10
CA GLU A 37 20.81 25.64 18.83
C GLU A 37 20.02 24.68 17.94
N SER A 38 19.73 25.09 16.72
CA SER A 38 19.12 24.24 15.72
C SER A 38 20.11 23.08 15.51
N SER A 39 19.92 21.97 16.23
CA SER A 39 20.64 20.74 15.91
C SER A 39 20.26 20.44 14.47
N ILE A 40 21.24 20.53 13.56
CA ILE A 40 21.07 20.11 12.17
C ILE A 40 20.53 18.69 12.25
N MET A 41 19.24 18.51 11.92
CA MET A 41 18.63 17.17 11.98
C MET A 41 19.36 16.27 11.01
N LYS A 42 19.67 15.04 11.43
CA LYS A 42 20.39 14.07 10.61
C LYS A 42 19.62 13.85 9.30
N LYS A 43 20.28 14.14 8.18
CA LYS A 43 19.77 13.81 6.85
C LYS A 43 19.81 12.29 6.63
N ILE A 44 18.71 11.72 6.20
CA ILE A 44 18.58 10.27 6.00
C ILE A 44 19.17 9.88 4.65
N LYS A 45 20.09 8.91 4.64
CA LYS A 45 20.73 8.35 3.46
C LYS A 45 19.98 7.13 2.96
N VAL A 46 19.56 7.16 1.72
CA VAL A 46 18.71 6.12 1.12
C VAL A 46 19.35 5.57 -0.14
N ALA A 47 19.41 4.25 -0.29
CA ALA A 47 19.69 3.60 -1.56
C ALA A 47 18.38 3.18 -2.23
N LEU A 48 18.29 3.26 -3.56
CA LEU A 48 17.12 2.87 -4.34
C LEU A 48 17.42 1.60 -5.14
N LEU A 49 16.77 0.50 -4.80
CA LEU A 49 16.75 -0.76 -5.55
C LEU A 49 15.41 -0.89 -6.27
N GLY A 50 15.47 -1.02 -7.62
CA GLY A 50 14.30 -0.99 -8.48
C GLY A 50 13.91 0.45 -8.87
N CYS A 51 14.56 0.96 -9.93
CA CYS A 51 14.38 2.33 -10.44
C CYS A 51 13.14 2.46 -11.35
N GLY A 52 12.07 1.73 -11.04
CA GLY A 52 10.77 1.82 -11.69
C GLY A 52 9.93 2.98 -11.17
N ASP A 53 8.65 3.03 -11.61
CA ASP A 53 7.69 4.09 -11.22
C ASP A 53 7.55 4.17 -9.69
N ARG A 54 7.33 3.03 -9.01
CA ARG A 54 7.14 3.00 -7.55
C ARG A 54 8.38 3.46 -6.78
N GLY A 55 9.54 2.89 -7.12
CA GLY A 55 10.79 3.28 -6.47
C GLY A 55 11.10 4.76 -6.62
N CYS A 56 10.92 5.32 -7.83
CA CYS A 56 11.13 6.74 -8.07
C CYS A 56 10.13 7.63 -7.31
N ILE A 57 8.85 7.22 -7.16
CA ILE A 57 7.86 7.99 -6.39
C ILE A 57 8.33 8.21 -4.94
N TYR A 58 8.86 7.18 -4.29
CA TYR A 58 9.41 7.29 -2.94
C TYR A 58 10.72 8.08 -2.91
N ALA A 59 11.64 7.77 -3.81
CA ALA A 59 12.95 8.42 -3.87
C ALA A 59 12.87 9.92 -4.18
N ASP A 60 11.86 10.36 -4.95
CA ASP A 60 11.58 11.76 -5.25
C ASP A 60 11.23 12.62 -4.03
N TYR A 61 10.94 11.99 -2.88
CA TYR A 61 10.85 12.74 -1.63
C TYR A 61 12.14 13.51 -1.36
N SER A 62 13.31 12.98 -1.70
CA SER A 62 14.61 13.63 -1.56
C SER A 62 14.74 14.92 -2.39
N LEU A 63 14.09 14.97 -3.55
CA LEU A 63 14.12 16.16 -4.42
C LEU A 63 13.22 17.27 -3.90
N ARG A 64 12.12 16.91 -3.23
CA ARG A 64 11.18 17.86 -2.62
C ARG A 64 11.61 18.30 -1.22
N ASN A 65 12.33 17.42 -0.50
CA ASN A 65 12.78 17.64 0.88
C ASN A 65 14.28 17.33 1.01
N PRO A 66 15.16 18.13 0.36
CA PRO A 66 16.59 17.83 0.27
C PRO A 66 17.34 17.94 1.61
N ASP A 67 16.75 18.59 2.62
CA ASP A 67 17.31 18.65 3.97
C ASP A 67 16.95 17.41 4.81
N ASP A 68 15.92 16.68 4.41
CA ASP A 68 15.45 15.50 5.13
C ASP A 68 16.10 14.20 4.66
N MET A 69 16.26 14.05 3.34
CA MET A 69 16.68 12.79 2.73
C MET A 69 17.58 13.03 1.52
N GLU A 70 18.51 12.12 1.28
CA GLU A 70 19.32 12.08 0.07
C GLU A 70 19.41 10.65 -0.47
N ILE A 71 19.41 10.51 -1.81
CA ILE A 71 19.72 9.24 -2.47
C ILE A 71 21.23 9.12 -2.59
N VAL A 72 21.79 8.01 -2.09
CA VAL A 72 23.24 7.75 -2.09
C VAL A 72 23.67 6.66 -3.06
N ALA A 73 22.74 5.86 -3.58
CA ALA A 73 23.00 4.86 -4.61
C ALA A 73 21.71 4.48 -5.34
N VAL A 74 21.83 4.01 -6.59
CA VAL A 74 20.73 3.42 -7.36
C VAL A 74 21.14 2.05 -7.88
N ILE A 75 20.18 1.11 -7.87
CA ILE A 75 20.40 -0.29 -8.27
C ILE A 75 19.24 -0.71 -9.19
N ASP A 76 19.54 -1.10 -10.43
CA ASP A 76 18.56 -1.69 -11.37
C ASP A 76 19.29 -2.50 -12.45
N ASN A 77 18.76 -3.67 -12.79
CA ASN A 77 19.32 -4.54 -13.82
C ASN A 77 18.96 -4.08 -15.25
N VAL A 78 18.06 -3.08 -15.39
CA VAL A 78 17.71 -2.45 -16.67
C VAL A 78 18.56 -1.18 -16.86
N PRO A 79 19.55 -1.17 -17.80
CA PRO A 79 20.50 -0.07 -17.95
C PRO A 79 19.82 1.30 -18.10
N LEU A 80 18.75 1.38 -18.89
CA LEU A 80 18.02 2.64 -19.10
C LEU A 80 17.42 3.19 -17.79
N LYS A 81 16.79 2.33 -16.99
CA LYS A 81 16.18 2.75 -15.69
C LYS A 81 17.24 3.19 -14.71
N LYS A 82 18.33 2.41 -14.60
CA LYS A 82 19.48 2.72 -13.75
C LYS A 82 20.07 4.08 -14.10
N GLU A 83 20.38 4.30 -15.39
CA GLU A 83 20.97 5.56 -15.86
C GLU A 83 20.01 6.74 -15.68
N THR A 84 18.74 6.57 -15.98
CA THR A 84 17.72 7.62 -15.75
C THR A 84 17.66 8.02 -14.27
N ALA A 85 17.67 7.06 -13.36
CA ALA A 85 17.65 7.33 -11.91
C ALA A 85 18.97 7.96 -11.45
N ARG A 86 20.12 7.48 -11.93
CA ARG A 86 21.43 8.06 -11.64
C ARG A 86 21.49 9.56 -11.97
N VAL A 87 21.07 9.92 -13.17
CA VAL A 87 21.01 11.33 -13.63
C VAL A 87 20.00 12.13 -12.80
N ARG A 88 18.81 11.56 -12.54
CA ARG A 88 17.74 12.21 -11.76
C ARG A 88 18.18 12.61 -10.38
N TYR A 89 18.94 11.77 -9.69
CA TYR A 89 19.44 12.04 -8.34
C TYR A 89 20.87 12.57 -8.30
N SER A 90 21.42 12.96 -9.45
CA SER A 90 22.76 13.57 -9.59
C SER A 90 23.89 12.73 -9.00
N LEU A 91 23.82 11.41 -9.16
CA LEU A 91 24.82 10.49 -8.65
C LEU A 91 26.00 10.29 -9.64
N PRO A 92 27.22 10.13 -9.15
CA PRO A 92 28.34 9.70 -9.97
C PRO A 92 28.15 8.23 -10.43
N GLU A 93 28.86 7.82 -11.48
CA GLU A 93 28.69 6.53 -12.14
C GLU A 93 28.97 5.34 -11.20
N GLU A 94 29.94 5.48 -10.31
CA GLU A 94 30.33 4.46 -9.32
C GLU A 94 29.28 4.18 -8.24
N LEU A 95 28.21 4.99 -8.13
CA LEU A 95 27.07 4.78 -7.23
C LEU A 95 25.81 4.23 -7.95
N ALA A 96 25.97 3.72 -9.18
CA ALA A 96 24.94 3.09 -9.95
C ALA A 96 25.28 1.61 -10.20
N PHE A 97 24.52 0.68 -9.63
CA PHE A 97 24.81 -0.75 -9.61
C PHE A 97 23.84 -1.56 -10.46
N ASP A 98 24.32 -2.66 -11.06
CA ASP A 98 23.51 -3.56 -11.87
C ASP A 98 22.78 -4.62 -11.04
N SER A 99 23.21 -4.85 -9.81
CA SER A 99 22.60 -5.84 -8.92
C SER A 99 22.77 -5.49 -7.44
N VAL A 100 21.94 -6.11 -6.60
CA VAL A 100 22.01 -5.96 -5.14
C VAL A 100 23.34 -6.50 -4.58
N GLU A 101 23.91 -7.56 -5.17
CA GLU A 101 25.18 -8.13 -4.77
C GLU A 101 26.34 -7.16 -5.04
N ALA A 102 26.33 -6.47 -6.19
CA ALA A 102 27.31 -5.44 -6.52
C ALA A 102 27.26 -4.26 -5.55
N PHE A 103 26.04 -3.81 -5.19
CA PHE A 103 25.81 -2.77 -4.20
C PHE A 103 26.32 -3.19 -2.80
N ILE A 104 25.98 -4.40 -2.34
CA ILE A 104 26.44 -4.93 -1.04
C ILE A 104 27.97 -5.04 -1.03
N LYS A 105 28.57 -5.56 -2.11
CA LYS A 105 30.03 -5.70 -2.23
C LYS A 105 30.77 -4.35 -2.19
N ALA A 106 30.14 -3.29 -2.69
CA ALA A 106 30.68 -1.93 -2.66
C ALA A 106 30.66 -1.32 -1.23
N GLY A 107 29.90 -1.90 -0.32
CA GLY A 107 29.85 -1.47 1.10
C GLY A 107 29.27 -0.07 1.29
N ILE A 108 28.31 0.34 0.46
CA ILE A 108 27.69 1.67 0.54
C ILE A 108 26.93 1.82 1.86
N VAL A 109 27.26 2.87 2.61
CA VAL A 109 26.61 3.18 3.90
C VAL A 109 25.34 4.00 3.65
N CYS A 110 24.19 3.43 4.02
CA CYS A 110 22.90 4.12 4.03
C CYS A 110 22.10 3.76 5.29
N ASP A 111 21.09 4.56 5.60
CA ASP A 111 20.19 4.33 6.73
C ASP A 111 19.12 3.30 6.40
N ILE A 112 18.69 3.23 5.11
CA ILE A 112 17.68 2.31 4.61
C ILE A 112 17.82 2.13 3.09
N VAL A 113 17.41 0.96 2.58
CA VAL A 113 17.27 0.67 1.15
C VAL A 113 15.77 0.65 0.81
N ILE A 114 15.34 1.39 -0.19
CA ILE A 114 14.03 1.23 -0.81
C ILE A 114 14.15 0.04 -1.76
N ASP A 115 13.44 -1.06 -1.50
CA ASP A 115 13.31 -2.20 -2.41
C ASP A 115 11.94 -2.14 -3.09
N ALA A 116 11.94 -1.65 -4.34
CA ALA A 116 10.78 -1.54 -5.21
C ALA A 116 10.95 -2.38 -6.48
N THR A 117 11.50 -3.55 -6.32
CA THR A 117 11.65 -4.56 -7.39
C THR A 117 10.30 -5.19 -7.75
N MET A 118 10.29 -6.29 -8.49
CA MET A 118 9.07 -7.03 -8.83
C MET A 118 8.75 -8.07 -7.75
N ASP A 119 7.47 -8.40 -7.59
CA ASP A 119 6.92 -9.27 -6.54
C ASP A 119 7.77 -10.53 -6.25
N ARG A 120 8.19 -11.27 -7.30
CA ARG A 120 9.06 -12.45 -7.15
C ARG A 120 10.51 -12.13 -6.77
N ALA A 121 10.96 -10.91 -6.99
CA ALA A 121 12.32 -10.49 -6.67
C ALA A 121 12.46 -10.01 -5.22
N HIS A 122 11.35 -9.65 -4.55
CA HIS A 122 11.37 -9.11 -3.19
C HIS A 122 12.05 -10.07 -2.19
N TYR A 123 11.73 -11.37 -2.24
CA TYR A 123 12.33 -12.33 -1.32
C TYR A 123 13.86 -12.43 -1.45
N PRO A 124 14.43 -12.75 -2.63
CA PRO A 124 15.89 -12.84 -2.75
C PRO A 124 16.61 -11.52 -2.49
N THR A 125 16.06 -10.37 -2.89
CA THR A 125 16.69 -9.06 -2.64
C THR A 125 16.62 -8.67 -1.16
N ALA A 126 15.46 -8.85 -0.52
CA ALA A 126 15.31 -8.59 0.91
C ALA A 126 16.23 -9.47 1.76
N MET A 127 16.32 -10.78 1.46
CA MET A 127 17.22 -11.69 2.18
C MET A 127 18.69 -11.31 2.01
N ALA A 128 19.12 -10.91 0.81
CA ALA A 128 20.48 -10.42 0.57
C ALA A 128 20.78 -9.17 1.38
N LEU A 129 19.87 -8.18 1.39
CA LEU A 129 20.01 -6.94 2.14
C LEU A 129 20.01 -7.16 3.66
N LEU A 130 19.08 -7.98 4.18
CA LEU A 130 18.98 -8.28 5.61
C LEU A 130 20.21 -9.01 6.13
N ASN A 131 20.74 -10.00 5.37
CA ASN A 131 21.99 -10.70 5.72
C ASN A 131 23.19 -9.76 5.68
N ALA A 132 23.17 -8.71 4.87
CA ALA A 132 24.16 -7.64 4.86
C ALA A 132 23.87 -6.52 5.87
N LYS A 133 22.85 -6.68 6.72
CA LYS A 133 22.43 -5.77 7.81
C LYS A 133 21.93 -4.40 7.35
N TYR A 134 21.28 -4.34 6.19
CA TYR A 134 20.56 -3.14 5.76
C TYR A 134 19.11 -3.14 6.24
N ASN A 135 18.62 -1.99 6.68
CA ASN A 135 17.19 -1.74 6.85
C ASN A 135 16.51 -1.61 5.48
N ILE A 136 15.23 -1.97 5.38
CA ILE A 136 14.52 -2.01 4.11
C ILE A 136 13.16 -1.30 4.21
N LEU A 137 12.85 -0.43 3.24
CA LEU A 137 11.50 -0.06 2.88
C LEU A 137 11.09 -0.94 1.71
N LEU A 138 10.24 -1.94 1.95
CA LEU A 138 9.90 -2.99 0.99
C LEU A 138 8.55 -2.73 0.31
N GLU A 139 8.53 -2.71 -1.02
CA GLU A 139 7.26 -2.62 -1.76
C GLU A 139 6.37 -3.83 -1.50
N LYS A 140 5.07 -3.59 -1.61
CA LYS A 140 4.05 -4.64 -1.49
C LYS A 140 3.80 -5.32 -2.86
N PRO A 141 3.34 -6.59 -2.86
CA PRO A 141 3.25 -7.49 -1.71
C PRO A 141 4.63 -7.89 -1.22
N VAL A 142 4.79 -8.21 0.06
CA VAL A 142 6.10 -8.56 0.63
C VAL A 142 6.75 -9.69 -0.16
N CYS A 143 6.01 -10.77 -0.44
CA CYS A 143 6.46 -11.92 -1.22
C CYS A 143 5.27 -12.80 -1.65
N PRO A 144 5.47 -13.74 -2.59
CA PRO A 144 4.43 -14.63 -3.08
C PRO A 144 3.94 -15.68 -2.07
N THR A 145 4.78 -16.16 -1.15
CA THR A 145 4.47 -17.30 -0.28
C THR A 145 4.60 -16.98 1.20
N LYS A 146 3.91 -17.81 2.02
CA LYS A 146 3.95 -17.73 3.48
C LYS A 146 5.38 -17.98 4.00
N GLU A 147 6.03 -18.99 3.45
CA GLU A 147 7.37 -19.40 3.86
C GLU A 147 8.38 -18.27 3.68
N GLU A 148 8.37 -17.63 2.52
CA GLU A 148 9.22 -16.47 2.22
C GLU A 148 8.92 -15.28 3.17
N LEU A 149 7.63 -15.05 3.49
CA LEU A 149 7.23 -14.00 4.43
C LEU A 149 7.82 -14.23 5.84
N LEU A 150 7.68 -15.45 6.35
CA LEU A 150 8.21 -15.81 7.66
C LEU A 150 9.75 -15.78 7.71
N ASP A 151 10.41 -16.17 6.61
CA ASP A 151 11.86 -16.07 6.48
C ASP A 151 12.36 -14.63 6.49
N ILE A 152 11.68 -13.72 5.78
CA ILE A 152 12.00 -12.28 5.80
C ILE A 152 11.84 -11.72 7.22
N GLN A 153 10.72 -12.03 7.90
CA GLN A 153 10.49 -11.59 9.28
C GLN A 153 11.59 -12.10 10.21
N LYS A 154 11.90 -13.40 10.13
CA LYS A 154 12.94 -14.02 10.92
C LYS A 154 14.30 -13.39 10.65
N ALA A 155 14.68 -13.21 9.39
CA ALA A 155 15.95 -12.59 9.02
C ALA A 155 16.07 -11.14 9.51
N ALA A 156 14.97 -10.38 9.49
CA ALA A 156 14.92 -9.04 10.05
C ALA A 156 15.23 -9.04 11.56
N HIS A 157 14.58 -9.94 12.32
CA HIS A 157 14.80 -10.08 13.75
C HIS A 157 16.24 -10.58 14.07
N ASP A 158 16.71 -11.63 13.42
CA ASP A 158 18.02 -12.23 13.65
C ASP A 158 19.16 -11.24 13.40
N ASN A 159 19.00 -10.34 12.42
CA ASN A 159 20.01 -9.34 12.05
C ASN A 159 19.78 -7.97 12.73
N GLY A 160 18.71 -7.79 13.48
CA GLY A 160 18.34 -6.51 14.11
C GLY A 160 18.02 -5.42 13.10
N CYS A 161 17.51 -5.78 11.92
CA CYS A 161 17.15 -4.88 10.84
C CYS A 161 15.67 -4.47 10.91
N LYS A 162 15.38 -3.25 10.42
CA LYS A 162 14.01 -2.78 10.24
C LYS A 162 13.53 -3.12 8.84
N VAL A 163 12.35 -3.72 8.73
CA VAL A 163 11.62 -3.86 7.48
C VAL A 163 10.29 -3.12 7.61
N ILE A 164 10.13 -2.09 6.80
CA ILE A 164 8.90 -1.29 6.69
C ILE A 164 8.25 -1.63 5.35
N VAL A 165 6.97 -1.98 5.36
CA VAL A 165 6.23 -2.38 4.16
C VAL A 165 5.46 -1.21 3.58
N CYS A 166 5.45 -1.06 2.25
CA CYS A 166 4.80 0.05 1.56
C CYS A 166 3.26 -0.05 1.51
N HIS A 167 2.59 -0.26 2.66
CA HIS A 167 1.14 -0.17 2.76
C HIS A 167 0.68 1.29 2.84
N VAL A 168 0.85 2.00 1.74
CA VAL A 168 0.67 3.45 1.63
C VAL A 168 -0.71 3.95 2.06
N LEU A 169 -1.75 3.11 1.98
CA LEU A 169 -3.11 3.51 2.37
C LEU A 169 -3.23 3.85 3.86
N ARG A 170 -2.46 3.21 4.77
CA ARG A 170 -2.45 3.56 6.18
C ARG A 170 -2.03 5.02 6.43
N TYR A 171 -1.22 5.58 5.53
CA TYR A 171 -0.66 6.93 5.65
C TYR A 171 -1.53 8.01 5.00
N THR A 172 -2.63 7.63 4.34
CA THR A 172 -3.54 8.62 3.76
C THR A 172 -4.27 9.39 4.86
N PRO A 173 -4.62 10.66 4.65
CA PRO A 173 -5.41 11.42 5.61
C PRO A 173 -6.70 10.73 6.03
N PHE A 174 -7.38 10.07 5.07
CA PHE A 174 -8.62 9.33 5.31
C PHE A 174 -8.43 8.18 6.33
N TYR A 175 -7.57 7.21 6.01
CA TYR A 175 -7.40 6.04 6.88
C TYR A 175 -6.67 6.36 8.18
N SER A 176 -5.75 7.33 8.18
CA SER A 176 -5.11 7.83 9.41
C SER A 176 -6.12 8.46 10.36
N ALA A 177 -7.08 9.27 9.84
CA ALA A 177 -8.15 9.84 10.66
C ALA A 177 -9.09 8.76 11.22
N VAL A 178 -9.48 7.77 10.39
CA VAL A 178 -10.26 6.61 10.86
C VAL A 178 -9.53 5.89 11.99
N LYS A 179 -8.25 5.56 11.81
CA LYS A 179 -7.45 4.86 12.84
C LYS A 179 -7.32 5.66 14.12
N LYS A 180 -7.14 6.98 14.03
CA LYS A 180 -7.10 7.86 15.20
C LYS A 180 -8.38 7.78 16.02
N ILE A 181 -9.56 7.84 15.37
CA ILE A 181 -10.87 7.71 16.02
C ILE A 181 -11.01 6.35 16.72
N LEU A 182 -10.53 5.27 16.10
CA LEU A 182 -10.53 3.92 16.69
C LEU A 182 -9.59 3.84 17.91
N ALA A 183 -8.38 4.41 17.80
CA ALA A 183 -7.41 4.45 18.90
C ALA A 183 -7.88 5.30 20.08
N GLU A 184 -8.64 6.37 19.83
CA GLU A 184 -9.29 7.21 20.84
C GLU A 184 -10.52 6.50 21.48
N GLY A 185 -10.95 5.34 20.96
CA GLY A 185 -12.08 4.58 21.47
C GLY A 185 -13.46 5.22 21.23
N ARG A 186 -13.56 6.21 20.31
CA ARG A 186 -14.80 6.98 20.09
C ARG A 186 -16.01 6.12 19.71
N ILE A 187 -15.82 5.04 18.96
CA ILE A 187 -16.89 4.08 18.62
C ILE A 187 -16.84 2.81 19.47
N GLY A 188 -16.00 2.77 20.52
CA GLY A 188 -15.79 1.60 21.36
C GLY A 188 -15.06 0.47 20.64
N ARG A 189 -15.22 -0.78 21.12
CA ARG A 189 -14.60 -1.96 20.50
C ARG A 189 -15.22 -2.26 19.13
N VAL A 190 -14.40 -2.49 18.12
CA VAL A 190 -14.85 -2.88 16.77
C VAL A 190 -15.56 -4.23 16.81
N ARG A 191 -16.70 -4.33 16.13
CA ARG A 191 -17.53 -5.53 16.00
C ARG A 191 -17.62 -6.03 14.57
N SER A 192 -17.69 -5.10 13.61
CA SER A 192 -17.82 -5.42 12.20
C SER A 192 -17.05 -4.42 11.35
N LEU A 193 -16.38 -4.93 10.30
CA LEU A 193 -15.73 -4.15 9.26
C LEU A 193 -16.23 -4.64 7.90
N ILE A 194 -16.70 -3.72 7.06
CA ILE A 194 -17.05 -3.99 5.68
C ILE A 194 -16.13 -3.11 4.83
N LEU A 195 -15.31 -3.76 4.02
CA LEU A 195 -14.43 -3.12 3.03
C LEU A 195 -14.85 -3.54 1.63
N THR A 196 -14.73 -2.64 0.69
CA THR A 196 -14.97 -2.92 -0.73
C THR A 196 -13.86 -2.31 -1.55
N GLU A 197 -13.30 -3.07 -2.48
CA GLU A 197 -12.38 -2.59 -3.51
C GLU A 197 -13.01 -2.79 -4.88
N HIS A 198 -13.43 -1.72 -5.53
CA HIS A 198 -13.85 -1.67 -6.91
C HIS A 198 -12.67 -1.26 -7.79
N VAL A 199 -12.03 -2.22 -8.44
CA VAL A 199 -10.91 -1.93 -9.36
C VAL A 199 -11.48 -1.37 -10.67
N GLY A 200 -11.15 -0.11 -10.98
CA GLY A 200 -11.62 0.54 -12.20
C GLY A 200 -11.23 -0.22 -13.47
N MET A 201 -12.11 -0.20 -14.47
CA MET A 201 -12.04 -1.01 -15.70
C MET A 201 -10.67 -0.87 -16.40
N ALA A 202 -10.20 0.35 -16.62
CA ALA A 202 -8.92 0.56 -17.30
C ALA A 202 -7.75 -0.07 -16.54
N HIS A 203 -7.68 0.17 -15.21
CA HIS A 203 -6.63 -0.41 -14.37
C HIS A 203 -6.69 -1.95 -14.35
N PHE A 204 -7.89 -2.53 -14.24
CA PHE A 204 -8.04 -3.98 -14.22
C PHE A 204 -7.60 -4.62 -15.56
N ILE A 205 -8.01 -4.04 -16.69
CA ILE A 205 -7.65 -4.52 -18.02
C ILE A 205 -6.13 -4.39 -18.27
N ASP A 206 -5.55 -3.24 -17.93
CA ASP A 206 -4.12 -3.01 -18.13
C ASP A 206 -3.21 -3.89 -17.27
N SER A 207 -3.64 -4.20 -16.05
CA SER A 207 -2.79 -4.90 -15.10
C SER A 207 -3.05 -6.41 -15.04
N PHE A 208 -4.34 -6.81 -14.97
CA PHE A 208 -4.77 -8.16 -14.61
C PHE A 208 -5.37 -8.96 -15.75
N VAL A 209 -5.69 -8.32 -16.88
CA VAL A 209 -6.21 -9.01 -18.07
C VAL A 209 -5.14 -9.10 -19.16
N ARG A 210 -4.48 -7.98 -19.50
CA ARG A 210 -3.46 -7.90 -20.55
C ARG A 210 -2.04 -7.65 -20.03
N GLY A 211 -1.91 -7.17 -18.81
CA GLY A 211 -0.64 -6.77 -18.23
C GLY A 211 0.08 -7.90 -17.52
N LYS A 212 1.15 -7.53 -16.84
CA LYS A 212 2.11 -8.43 -16.20
C LYS A 212 1.55 -9.26 -15.03
N TRP A 213 0.38 -8.92 -14.49
CA TRP A 213 -0.30 -9.68 -13.43
C TRP A 213 -1.51 -10.47 -13.98
N ASN A 214 -1.49 -10.90 -15.24
CA ASN A 214 -2.60 -11.66 -15.82
C ASN A 214 -2.58 -13.15 -15.52
N ASN A 215 -1.45 -13.68 -15.04
CA ASN A 215 -1.25 -15.08 -14.70
C ASN A 215 -0.60 -15.22 -13.32
N GLU A 216 -1.25 -15.98 -12.42
CA GLU A 216 -0.84 -16.13 -11.02
C GLU A 216 0.52 -16.84 -10.91
N GLU A 217 0.76 -17.86 -11.72
CA GLU A 217 2.02 -18.61 -11.70
C GLU A 217 3.20 -17.76 -12.20
N GLU A 218 3.01 -17.01 -13.28
CA GLU A 218 4.08 -16.18 -13.85
C GLU A 218 4.48 -15.01 -12.97
N CYS A 219 3.50 -14.26 -12.44
CA CYS A 219 3.80 -13.08 -11.62
C CYS A 219 4.00 -13.39 -10.13
N GLY A 220 3.57 -14.58 -9.67
CA GLY A 220 3.70 -15.01 -8.28
C GLY A 220 2.60 -14.49 -7.35
N SER A 221 1.59 -13.79 -7.87
CA SER A 221 0.53 -13.22 -7.06
C SER A 221 -0.81 -13.19 -7.79
N GLY A 222 -1.87 -13.69 -7.15
CA GLY A 222 -3.25 -13.48 -7.58
C GLY A 222 -3.72 -12.05 -7.33
N LEU A 223 -4.93 -11.73 -7.76
CA LEU A 223 -5.52 -10.38 -7.61
C LEU A 223 -5.53 -9.92 -6.15
N LEU A 224 -5.90 -10.79 -5.22
CA LEU A 224 -5.97 -10.44 -3.81
C LEU A 224 -4.60 -10.03 -3.25
N LEU A 225 -3.54 -10.75 -3.60
CA LEU A 225 -2.19 -10.43 -3.15
C LEU A 225 -1.62 -9.19 -3.86
N ALA A 226 -1.69 -9.14 -5.19
CA ALA A 226 -1.10 -8.05 -5.98
C ALA A 226 -1.79 -6.69 -5.72
N LYS A 227 -3.12 -6.69 -5.52
CA LYS A 227 -3.95 -5.48 -5.38
C LYS A 227 -4.45 -5.26 -3.96
N CYS A 228 -5.10 -6.24 -3.37
CA CYS A 228 -5.85 -6.10 -2.12
C CYS A 228 -5.08 -6.52 -0.87
N CYS A 229 -3.76 -6.76 -0.96
CA CYS A 229 -2.93 -6.82 0.23
C CYS A 229 -3.02 -5.53 1.06
N HIS A 230 -3.25 -4.38 0.44
CA HIS A 230 -3.57 -3.13 1.12
C HIS A 230 -4.87 -3.21 1.92
N ASP A 231 -5.94 -3.77 1.32
CA ASP A 231 -7.26 -3.82 1.94
C ASP A 231 -7.29 -4.86 3.07
N MET A 232 -6.56 -5.97 2.92
CA MET A 232 -6.40 -6.97 3.99
C MET A 232 -5.52 -6.44 5.12
N ASP A 233 -4.49 -5.66 4.81
CA ASP A 233 -3.69 -4.94 5.78
C ASP A 233 -4.54 -3.91 6.55
N LEU A 234 -5.33 -3.10 5.85
CA LEU A 234 -6.29 -2.17 6.47
C LEU A 234 -7.29 -2.90 7.37
N MET A 235 -7.83 -4.04 6.92
CA MET A 235 -8.78 -4.83 7.71
C MET A 235 -8.17 -5.25 9.05
N CYS A 236 -6.95 -5.81 9.04
CA CYS A 236 -6.26 -6.23 10.26
C CYS A 236 -5.91 -5.02 11.15
N TRP A 237 -5.42 -3.94 10.58
CA TRP A 237 -5.05 -2.72 11.29
C TRP A 237 -6.25 -1.99 11.93
N LEU A 238 -7.38 -1.89 11.20
CA LEU A 238 -8.59 -1.23 11.67
C LEU A 238 -9.45 -2.11 12.60
N ALA A 239 -9.24 -3.43 12.61
CA ALA A 239 -9.87 -4.31 13.60
C ALA A 239 -9.46 -3.96 15.04
N ASN A 240 -8.33 -3.28 15.20
CA ASN A 240 -7.83 -2.69 16.44
C ASN A 240 -7.71 -3.69 17.62
N GLU A 241 -6.51 -3.88 18.12
CA GLU A 241 -6.21 -4.70 19.32
C GLU A 241 -6.73 -6.15 19.29
N THR A 242 -6.89 -6.75 18.09
CA THR A 242 -7.29 -8.15 17.93
C THR A 242 -6.59 -8.77 16.72
N ARG A 243 -6.43 -10.09 16.72
CA ARG A 243 -5.78 -10.83 15.63
C ARG A 243 -6.82 -11.59 14.82
N PRO A 244 -6.63 -11.73 13.50
CA PRO A 244 -7.45 -12.59 12.66
C PRO A 244 -7.28 -14.05 13.07
N LYS A 245 -8.39 -14.81 13.05
CA LYS A 245 -8.43 -16.22 13.48
C LYS A 245 -8.79 -17.16 12.35
N PHE A 246 -9.93 -16.95 11.71
CA PHE A 246 -10.40 -17.80 10.61
C PHE A 246 -10.64 -16.96 9.36
N VAL A 247 -10.32 -17.52 8.19
CA VAL A 247 -10.56 -16.89 6.88
C VAL A 247 -11.33 -17.84 5.99
N THR A 248 -12.36 -17.29 5.32
CA THR A 248 -13.12 -17.99 4.26
C THR A 248 -13.17 -17.08 3.03
N SER A 249 -12.99 -17.65 1.84
CA SER A 249 -13.02 -16.91 0.59
C SER A 249 -13.69 -17.69 -0.53
N LEU A 250 -14.42 -16.95 -1.36
CA LEU A 250 -14.95 -17.41 -2.66
C LEU A 250 -14.57 -16.41 -3.73
N GLY A 251 -14.16 -16.87 -4.89
CA GLY A 251 -13.79 -15.99 -6.00
C GLY A 251 -13.70 -16.75 -7.32
N PHE A 252 -14.04 -16.06 -8.41
CA PHE A 252 -14.15 -16.63 -9.74
C PHE A 252 -13.59 -15.68 -10.79
N ARG A 253 -13.10 -16.25 -11.91
CA ARG A 253 -12.94 -15.55 -13.17
C ARG A 253 -14.22 -15.78 -13.96
N GLU A 254 -15.12 -14.80 -13.96
CA GLU A 254 -16.47 -14.95 -14.52
C GLU A 254 -16.62 -14.26 -15.86
N ASN A 255 -16.07 -13.05 -16.01
CA ASN A 255 -16.32 -12.18 -17.16
C ASN A 255 -15.27 -12.36 -18.29
N PHE A 256 -13.99 -12.48 -17.94
CA PHE A 256 -12.89 -12.50 -18.92
C PHE A 256 -12.51 -13.91 -19.38
N THR A 257 -13.50 -14.67 -19.85
CA THR A 257 -13.38 -16.04 -20.36
C THR A 257 -13.82 -16.11 -21.81
N LEU A 258 -13.30 -17.09 -22.56
CA LEU A 258 -13.54 -17.19 -24.01
C LEU A 258 -15.02 -17.39 -24.37
N ASP A 259 -15.78 -18.10 -23.52
CA ASP A 259 -17.22 -18.33 -23.68
C ASP A 259 -18.07 -17.05 -23.53
N LYS A 260 -17.51 -15.99 -22.95
CA LYS A 260 -18.15 -14.65 -22.82
C LYS A 260 -17.78 -13.71 -23.97
N ALA A 261 -16.89 -14.12 -24.86
CA ALA A 261 -16.52 -13.31 -26.00
C ALA A 261 -17.74 -13.12 -26.94
N PRO A 262 -17.95 -11.90 -27.51
CA PRO A 262 -18.97 -11.72 -28.53
C PRO A 262 -18.73 -12.65 -29.72
N GLU A 263 -19.83 -13.12 -30.34
CA GLU A 263 -19.76 -13.99 -31.51
C GLU A 263 -18.94 -13.32 -32.63
N GLY A 264 -17.96 -14.04 -33.19
CA GLY A 264 -17.06 -13.52 -34.21
C GLY A 264 -15.92 -12.66 -33.69
N ALA A 265 -15.72 -12.57 -32.35
CA ALA A 265 -14.53 -11.93 -31.78
C ALA A 265 -13.26 -12.64 -32.23
N THR A 266 -12.22 -11.85 -32.55
CA THR A 266 -10.91 -12.37 -33.00
C THR A 266 -9.87 -12.35 -31.87
N GLU A 267 -8.70 -12.96 -32.11
CA GLU A 267 -7.61 -12.95 -31.13
C GLU A 267 -7.08 -11.54 -30.87
N LEU A 268 -6.91 -10.73 -31.93
CA LEU A 268 -6.45 -9.34 -31.83
C LEU A 268 -7.62 -8.37 -32.00
N CYS A 269 -7.65 -7.32 -31.17
CA CYS A 269 -8.68 -6.29 -31.24
C CYS A 269 -8.64 -5.51 -32.56
N PHE A 270 -7.52 -5.42 -33.23
CA PHE A 270 -7.38 -4.73 -34.53
C PHE A 270 -8.21 -5.37 -35.66
N ASP A 271 -8.43 -6.69 -35.60
CA ASP A 271 -9.15 -7.45 -36.62
C ASP A 271 -10.60 -7.76 -36.19
N CYS A 272 -11.00 -7.30 -34.99
CA CYS A 272 -12.28 -7.67 -34.40
C CYS A 272 -13.43 -6.81 -34.93
N PRO A 273 -14.54 -7.43 -35.41
CA PRO A 273 -15.70 -6.67 -35.88
C PRO A 273 -16.37 -5.84 -34.77
N HIS A 274 -16.09 -6.16 -33.47
CA HIS A 274 -16.61 -5.47 -32.32
C HIS A 274 -15.68 -4.37 -31.79
N GLU A 275 -14.55 -4.08 -32.44
CA GLU A 275 -13.52 -3.15 -31.95
C GLU A 275 -14.14 -1.82 -31.49
N LYS A 276 -15.03 -1.23 -32.29
CA LYS A 276 -15.65 0.09 -32.01
C LYS A 276 -16.70 0.06 -30.91
N THR A 277 -17.35 -1.08 -30.68
CA THR A 277 -18.48 -1.21 -29.73
C THR A 277 -18.11 -1.91 -28.43
N CYS A 278 -17.01 -2.67 -28.42
CA CYS A 278 -16.55 -3.39 -27.24
C CYS A 278 -16.05 -2.43 -26.16
N ASN A 279 -16.54 -2.60 -24.93
CA ASN A 279 -16.06 -1.81 -23.78
C ASN A 279 -14.59 -2.08 -23.45
N TYR A 280 -14.09 -3.27 -23.78
CA TYR A 280 -12.74 -3.73 -23.49
C TYR A 280 -11.81 -3.68 -24.71
N SER A 281 -12.17 -2.90 -25.76
CA SER A 281 -11.33 -2.73 -26.94
C SER A 281 -9.92 -2.25 -26.55
N ALA A 282 -8.89 -2.99 -27.00
CA ALA A 282 -7.51 -2.64 -26.78
C ALA A 282 -7.16 -1.30 -27.47
N VAL A 283 -7.70 -1.07 -28.67
CA VAL A 283 -7.52 0.19 -29.42
C VAL A 283 -8.05 1.36 -28.61
N LYS A 284 -9.29 1.25 -28.11
CA LYS A 284 -9.93 2.31 -27.32
C LYS A 284 -9.20 2.61 -26.01
N ILE A 285 -8.76 1.56 -25.30
CA ILE A 285 -8.14 1.72 -23.96
C ILE A 285 -6.72 2.21 -24.10
N HIS A 286 -5.90 1.56 -24.94
CA HIS A 286 -4.45 1.80 -24.97
C HIS A 286 -4.04 2.88 -25.98
N LEU A 287 -4.64 2.90 -27.17
CA LEU A 287 -4.24 3.88 -28.22
C LEU A 287 -4.99 5.19 -28.13
N ASP A 288 -6.35 5.15 -27.91
CA ASP A 288 -7.16 6.37 -27.99
C ASP A 288 -7.24 7.11 -26.66
N ARG A 289 -7.29 6.37 -25.53
CA ARG A 289 -7.33 6.95 -24.19
C ARG A 289 -6.00 6.95 -23.48
N ASP A 290 -5.06 6.09 -23.89
CA ASP A 290 -3.70 5.95 -23.33
C ASP A 290 -3.70 5.91 -21.79
N THR A 291 -4.51 5.01 -21.22
CA THR A 291 -4.94 5.07 -19.82
C THR A 291 -3.83 4.79 -18.82
N MET A 292 -2.85 3.93 -19.14
CA MET A 292 -1.72 3.58 -18.25
C MET A 292 -0.41 3.47 -19.06
N PRO A 293 0.04 4.57 -19.67
CA PRO A 293 1.14 4.53 -20.66
C PRO A 293 2.46 4.01 -20.09
N PHE A 294 2.75 4.31 -18.82
CA PHE A 294 3.97 3.84 -18.14
C PHE A 294 4.00 2.32 -17.96
N GLN A 295 2.86 1.66 -17.97
CA GLN A 295 2.74 0.21 -17.86
C GLN A 295 2.63 -0.44 -19.25
N THR A 296 1.70 0.05 -20.06
CA THR A 296 1.42 -0.48 -21.39
C THR A 296 2.65 -0.43 -22.31
N TRP A 297 3.36 0.70 -22.35
CA TRP A 297 4.46 0.94 -23.29
C TRP A 297 5.86 0.62 -22.73
N ALA A 298 5.96 0.16 -21.50
CA ALA A 298 7.25 -0.15 -20.87
C ALA A 298 8.12 -1.13 -21.70
N GLY A 299 7.49 -2.07 -22.41
CA GLY A 299 8.18 -3.05 -23.24
C GLY A 299 8.80 -2.49 -24.54
N ILE A 300 8.45 -1.25 -24.94
CA ILE A 300 9.07 -0.60 -26.12
C ILE A 300 10.50 -0.14 -25.82
N GLY A 301 10.83 0.12 -24.55
CA GLY A 301 12.20 0.49 -24.15
C GLY A 301 12.61 1.91 -24.55
N LYS A 302 11.66 2.83 -24.73
CA LYS A 302 11.87 4.25 -25.04
C LYS A 302 11.16 5.14 -24.00
N PRO A 303 11.58 6.42 -23.84
CA PRO A 303 10.79 7.41 -23.10
C PRO A 303 9.39 7.53 -23.71
N ILE A 304 8.37 7.51 -22.85
CA ILE A 304 6.94 7.38 -23.27
C ILE A 304 6.51 8.51 -24.20
N ASP A 305 6.98 9.72 -23.95
CA ASP A 305 6.71 10.93 -24.73
C ASP A 305 7.32 10.92 -26.14
N THR A 306 8.26 10.00 -26.41
CA THR A 306 8.93 9.83 -27.71
C THR A 306 8.31 8.71 -28.55
N ILE A 307 7.38 7.92 -28.01
CA ILE A 307 6.78 6.77 -28.69
C ILE A 307 5.68 7.23 -29.65
N THR A 308 5.84 6.97 -30.94
CA THR A 308 4.83 7.32 -31.94
C THR A 308 3.62 6.38 -31.89
N ARG A 309 2.49 6.83 -32.50
CA ARG A 309 1.28 5.99 -32.57
C ARG A 309 1.52 4.72 -33.40
N GLU A 310 2.33 4.80 -34.44
CA GLU A 310 2.71 3.67 -35.30
C GLU A 310 3.51 2.63 -34.51
N GLU A 311 4.45 3.06 -33.68
CA GLU A 311 5.23 2.17 -32.79
C GLU A 311 4.34 1.51 -31.75
N LYS A 312 3.38 2.25 -31.18
CA LYS A 312 2.37 1.70 -30.25
C LYS A 312 1.53 0.61 -30.91
N ILE A 313 1.03 0.85 -32.13
CA ILE A 313 0.25 -0.12 -32.90
C ILE A 313 1.09 -1.38 -33.18
N GLU A 314 2.32 -1.21 -33.64
CA GLU A 314 3.18 -2.35 -33.95
C GLU A 314 3.51 -3.18 -32.71
N TYR A 315 3.80 -2.52 -31.59
CA TYR A 315 4.00 -3.19 -30.31
C TYR A 315 2.76 -3.98 -29.86
N MET A 316 1.56 -3.39 -29.97
CA MET A 316 0.32 -4.07 -29.58
C MET A 316 0.03 -5.31 -30.42
N LYS A 317 0.33 -5.31 -31.72
CA LYS A 317 0.14 -6.49 -32.59
C LYS A 317 0.94 -7.70 -32.13
N HIS A 318 2.04 -7.48 -31.42
CA HIS A 318 2.98 -8.53 -30.99
C HIS A 318 3.03 -8.71 -29.47
N SER A 319 2.19 -8.01 -28.72
CA SER A 319 2.12 -8.08 -27.25
C SER A 319 0.74 -8.48 -26.76
N ALA A 320 0.65 -8.82 -25.46
CA ALA A 320 -0.64 -9.10 -24.81
C ALA A 320 -1.60 -7.90 -24.83
N TYR A 321 -1.09 -6.66 -24.95
CA TYR A 321 -1.90 -5.45 -24.97
C TYR A 321 -2.78 -5.30 -26.20
N GLY A 322 -2.53 -6.01 -27.30
CA GLY A 322 -3.40 -6.03 -28.47
C GLY A 322 -4.47 -7.14 -28.46
N LYS A 323 -4.35 -8.11 -27.54
CA LYS A 323 -5.23 -9.28 -27.50
C LYS A 323 -6.65 -8.94 -27.03
N CYS A 324 -7.59 -9.79 -27.43
CA CYS A 324 -8.95 -9.77 -26.92
C CYS A 324 -8.98 -9.98 -25.39
N ALA A 325 -9.69 -9.16 -24.65
CA ALA A 325 -9.78 -9.28 -23.20
C ALA A 325 -10.38 -10.61 -22.74
N TYR A 326 -11.29 -11.18 -23.52
CA TYR A 326 -11.93 -12.48 -23.27
C TYR A 326 -11.02 -13.67 -23.62
N ASN A 327 -9.96 -13.43 -24.41
CA ASN A 327 -8.99 -14.43 -24.85
C ASN A 327 -7.55 -13.99 -24.52
N SER A 328 -7.34 -13.45 -23.35
CA SER A 328 -6.03 -12.95 -22.90
C SER A 328 -5.09 -14.05 -22.41
N GLY A 329 -5.61 -15.26 -22.15
CA GLY A 329 -4.83 -16.39 -21.62
C GLY A 329 -4.55 -16.34 -20.13
N GLY A 330 -5.07 -15.34 -19.40
CA GLY A 330 -4.84 -15.20 -17.96
C GLY A 330 -5.79 -16.08 -17.12
N ASP A 331 -5.47 -16.21 -15.84
CA ASP A 331 -6.20 -17.03 -14.85
C ASP A 331 -6.71 -16.23 -13.63
N ILE A 332 -6.42 -14.94 -13.57
CA ILE A 332 -6.76 -14.07 -12.44
C ILE A 332 -8.28 -13.97 -12.27
N VAL A 333 -8.76 -14.14 -11.04
CA VAL A 333 -10.17 -13.91 -10.67
C VAL A 333 -10.57 -12.46 -10.93
N ASP A 334 -11.82 -12.23 -11.32
CA ASP A 334 -12.35 -10.86 -11.54
C ASP A 334 -13.36 -10.43 -10.48
N ASN A 335 -13.78 -11.34 -9.60
CA ASN A 335 -14.50 -11.02 -8.37
C ASN A 335 -14.14 -12.02 -7.26
N GLN A 336 -14.06 -11.50 -6.02
CA GLN A 336 -13.69 -12.31 -4.84
C GLN A 336 -14.27 -11.70 -3.57
N ASN A 337 -14.81 -12.53 -2.69
CA ASN A 337 -15.25 -12.14 -1.36
C ASN A 337 -14.43 -12.88 -0.32
N VAL A 338 -13.99 -12.13 0.71
CA VAL A 338 -13.22 -12.66 1.83
C VAL A 338 -13.94 -12.34 3.13
N ILE A 339 -14.06 -13.31 4.02
CA ILE A 339 -14.60 -13.16 5.37
C ILE A 339 -13.49 -13.52 6.35
N VAL A 340 -13.22 -12.63 7.31
CA VAL A 340 -12.25 -12.84 8.39
C VAL A 340 -12.98 -12.76 9.74
N SER A 341 -12.81 -13.77 10.57
CA SER A 341 -13.19 -13.66 11.98
C SER A 341 -11.96 -13.37 12.84
N PHE A 342 -12.14 -12.56 13.87
CA PHE A 342 -11.09 -12.16 14.79
C PHE A 342 -11.26 -12.84 16.15
N GLU A 343 -10.16 -12.92 16.94
CA GLU A 343 -10.15 -13.60 18.25
C GLU A 343 -11.16 -13.02 19.24
N ASN A 344 -11.40 -11.70 19.18
CA ASN A 344 -12.36 -11.00 20.04
C ASN A 344 -13.83 -11.10 19.58
N GLY A 345 -14.11 -11.89 18.50
CA GLY A 345 -15.44 -12.10 17.92
C GLY A 345 -15.86 -11.03 16.90
N ALA A 346 -15.00 -10.07 16.57
CA ALA A 346 -15.26 -9.16 15.45
C ALA A 346 -15.24 -9.93 14.11
N MET A 347 -15.96 -9.39 13.11
CA MET A 347 -16.02 -9.95 11.75
C MET A 347 -15.61 -8.88 10.73
N GLY A 348 -14.76 -9.25 9.80
CA GLY A 348 -14.39 -8.43 8.65
C GLY A 348 -14.85 -9.07 7.35
N THR A 349 -15.28 -8.26 6.39
CA THR A 349 -15.59 -8.71 5.03
C THR A 349 -14.91 -7.79 4.02
N LEU A 350 -14.33 -8.37 2.96
CA LEU A 350 -13.84 -7.65 1.79
C LEU A 350 -14.60 -8.12 0.56
N ASN A 351 -15.22 -7.19 -0.16
CA ASN A 351 -15.77 -7.43 -1.50
C ASN A 351 -14.83 -6.81 -2.54
N LEU A 352 -14.24 -7.64 -3.38
CA LEU A 352 -13.32 -7.28 -4.44
C LEU A 352 -13.96 -7.53 -5.79
N VAL A 353 -14.05 -6.49 -6.64
CA VAL A 353 -14.61 -6.61 -7.99
C VAL A 353 -13.70 -5.88 -8.99
N GLY A 354 -13.30 -6.59 -10.06
CA GLY A 354 -12.53 -6.05 -11.17
C GLY A 354 -13.39 -5.43 -12.26
N ALA A 355 -12.79 -4.56 -13.07
CA ALA A 355 -13.40 -3.91 -14.23
C ALA A 355 -14.66 -3.09 -13.92
N CYS A 356 -14.75 -2.49 -12.76
CA CYS A 356 -15.85 -1.60 -12.38
C CYS A 356 -15.82 -0.30 -13.20
N ALA A 357 -16.99 0.29 -13.40
CA ALA A 357 -17.13 1.58 -14.11
C ALA A 357 -16.41 2.72 -13.39
N LYS A 358 -16.41 2.69 -12.05
CA LYS A 358 -15.72 3.64 -11.17
C LYS A 358 -14.84 2.89 -10.18
N ALA A 359 -13.62 3.37 -10.00
CA ALA A 359 -12.74 2.87 -8.94
C ALA A 359 -13.13 3.53 -7.62
N GLU A 360 -13.52 2.73 -6.63
CA GLU A 360 -13.91 3.22 -5.30
C GLU A 360 -13.64 2.19 -4.20
N ARG A 361 -13.28 2.70 -3.02
CA ARG A 361 -13.20 1.91 -1.78
C ARG A 361 -14.25 2.37 -0.79
N PHE A 362 -15.12 1.46 -0.39
CA PHE A 362 -16.11 1.70 0.66
C PHE A 362 -15.60 1.15 1.99
N LEU A 363 -15.88 1.88 3.04
CA LEU A 363 -15.57 1.51 4.41
C LEU A 363 -16.82 1.66 5.27
N HIS A 364 -17.17 0.61 6.03
CA HIS A 364 -18.13 0.71 7.12
C HIS A 364 -17.61 -0.07 8.33
N ILE A 365 -17.40 0.61 9.45
CA ILE A 365 -16.94 0.02 10.71
C ILE A 365 -18.01 0.25 11.77
N VAL A 366 -18.48 -0.84 12.38
CA VAL A 366 -19.44 -0.79 13.49
C VAL A 366 -18.75 -1.19 14.78
N GLY A 367 -18.77 -0.30 15.75
CA GLY A 367 -18.27 -0.52 17.09
C GLY A 367 -19.37 -0.77 18.10
N THR A 368 -19.01 -0.89 19.38
CA THR A 368 -19.97 -1.04 20.50
C THR A 368 -20.63 0.28 20.92
N ASN A 369 -20.08 1.43 20.49
CA ASN A 369 -20.55 2.76 20.88
C ASN A 369 -20.79 3.70 19.68
N GLY A 370 -20.75 3.20 18.45
CA GLY A 370 -20.94 4.02 17.26
C GLY A 370 -20.45 3.33 15.99
N GLU A 371 -20.37 4.10 14.90
CA GLU A 371 -19.95 3.60 13.59
C GLU A 371 -19.26 4.66 12.75
N ILE A 372 -18.47 4.21 11.79
CA ILE A 372 -17.80 5.04 10.77
C ILE A 372 -18.20 4.51 9.39
N GLU A 373 -18.60 5.39 8.48
CA GLU A 373 -18.99 5.02 7.11
C GLU A 373 -18.45 6.05 6.12
N GLY A 374 -17.81 5.61 5.03
CA GLY A 374 -17.30 6.53 4.02
C GLY A 374 -16.81 5.86 2.76
N VAL A 375 -16.44 6.71 1.79
CA VAL A 375 -15.81 6.33 0.53
C VAL A 375 -14.47 7.04 0.46
N PHE A 376 -13.39 6.27 0.34
CA PHE A 376 -12.03 6.80 0.34
C PHE A 376 -11.81 7.89 -0.72
N GLU A 377 -12.30 7.68 -1.93
CA GLU A 377 -12.13 8.59 -3.06
C GLU A 377 -12.92 9.92 -2.90
N HIS A 378 -13.82 10.00 -1.93
CA HIS A 378 -14.52 11.25 -1.58
C HIS A 378 -13.74 12.10 -0.58
N ASN A 379 -12.69 11.56 0.05
CA ASN A 379 -11.89 12.20 1.09
C ASN A 379 -12.72 12.73 2.26
N GLU A 380 -13.82 12.06 2.56
CA GLU A 380 -14.68 12.35 3.72
C GLU A 380 -15.37 11.09 4.22
N PHE A 381 -15.69 11.05 5.49
CA PHE A 381 -16.49 9.99 6.08
C PHE A 381 -17.39 10.51 7.21
N THR A 382 -18.43 9.76 7.51
CA THR A 382 -19.37 10.05 8.59
C THR A 382 -19.03 9.22 9.81
N LEU A 383 -18.91 9.88 10.95
CA LEU A 383 -18.83 9.27 12.28
C LEU A 383 -20.16 9.45 12.99
N ARG A 384 -20.75 8.35 13.51
CA ARG A 384 -21.94 8.35 14.37
C ARG A 384 -21.58 7.74 15.71
N VAL A 385 -21.81 8.47 16.80
CA VAL A 385 -21.53 8.02 18.16
C VAL A 385 -22.83 8.03 18.97
N PHE A 386 -23.10 6.96 19.72
CA PHE A 386 -24.30 6.89 20.56
C PHE A 386 -24.30 7.96 21.61
N THR A 387 -25.47 8.60 21.81
CA THR A 387 -25.71 9.62 22.80
C THR A 387 -26.97 9.32 23.63
N ARG A 388 -26.99 9.76 24.87
CA ARG A 388 -28.18 9.68 25.75
C ARG A 388 -29.04 10.93 25.65
N GLU A 389 -28.55 12.00 25.07
CA GLU A 389 -29.18 13.35 25.10
C GLU A 389 -29.92 13.69 23.79
N GLY A 390 -29.88 12.84 22.77
CA GLY A 390 -30.50 13.08 21.47
C GLY A 390 -32.03 13.14 21.53
N LYS A 391 -32.63 14.16 20.89
CA LYS A 391 -34.09 14.35 20.88
C LYS A 391 -34.84 13.47 19.90
N ARG A 392 -34.18 12.98 18.84
CA ARG A 392 -34.78 12.20 17.73
C ARG A 392 -34.05 10.88 17.47
N TYR A 393 -32.72 10.88 17.53
CA TYR A 393 -31.89 9.73 17.30
C TYR A 393 -31.04 9.45 18.57
N PHE A 394 -30.63 8.21 18.72
CA PHE A 394 -29.78 7.80 19.84
C PHE A 394 -28.28 7.96 19.50
N TYR A 395 -27.93 8.82 18.53
CA TYR A 395 -26.57 9.09 18.12
C TYR A 395 -26.40 10.52 17.60
N ASP A 396 -25.21 11.04 17.77
CA ASP A 396 -24.73 12.26 17.11
C ASP A 396 -23.97 11.91 15.84
N THR A 397 -24.00 12.81 14.86
CA THR A 397 -23.36 12.64 13.56
C THR A 397 -22.36 13.74 13.34
N GLU A 398 -21.15 13.36 12.92
CA GLU A 398 -20.07 14.25 12.51
C GLU A 398 -19.55 13.83 11.13
N THR A 399 -19.35 14.76 10.21
CA THR A 399 -18.66 14.52 8.94
C THR A 399 -17.22 14.95 9.09
N ILE A 400 -16.30 14.03 8.84
CA ILE A 400 -14.86 14.27 8.91
C ILE A 400 -14.34 14.49 7.49
N ASP A 401 -13.84 15.68 7.24
CA ASP A 401 -13.20 16.07 5.99
C ASP A 401 -11.69 15.73 6.04
N THR A 402 -11.22 15.02 5.04
CA THR A 402 -9.82 14.55 4.94
C THR A 402 -9.16 14.97 3.62
N ARG A 403 -9.71 16.00 2.96
CA ARG A 403 -9.18 16.52 1.68
C ARG A 403 -7.81 17.15 1.83
N GLU A 404 -7.53 17.78 2.97
CA GLU A 404 -6.22 18.39 3.23
C GLU A 404 -5.12 17.29 3.22
N GLY A 405 -4.15 17.47 2.33
CA GLY A 405 -3.04 16.54 2.12
C GLY A 405 -3.34 15.36 1.18
N ALA A 406 -4.61 15.11 0.85
CA ALA A 406 -4.97 14.01 -0.08
C ALA A 406 -4.51 14.26 -1.53
N GLU A 407 -4.34 15.52 -1.91
CA GLU A 407 -3.81 15.95 -3.21
C GLU A 407 -2.28 15.85 -3.32
N ASN A 408 -1.58 15.64 -2.23
CA ASN A 408 -0.11 15.64 -2.17
C ASN A 408 0.50 14.31 -2.66
N GLY A 409 0.35 14.00 -3.93
CA GLY A 409 0.91 12.80 -4.56
C GLY A 409 -0.14 11.76 -4.95
N LYS A 410 0.34 10.56 -5.31
CA LYS A 410 -0.55 9.43 -5.67
C LYS A 410 -1.14 8.78 -4.41
N HIS A 411 -2.08 7.86 -4.61
CA HIS A 411 -2.78 7.12 -3.53
C HIS A 411 -3.35 8.04 -2.43
N GLY A 412 -4.00 9.16 -2.81
CA GLY A 412 -4.62 10.06 -1.84
C GLY A 412 -3.61 10.63 -0.81
N GLY A 413 -2.41 11.00 -1.26
CA GLY A 413 -1.34 11.58 -0.42
C GLY A 413 -0.46 10.55 0.30
N GLY A 414 -0.86 9.28 0.35
CA GLY A 414 -0.16 8.25 1.14
C GLY A 414 1.30 8.01 0.75
N ASP A 415 1.64 8.17 -0.54
CA ASP A 415 3.02 7.98 -1.03
C ASP A 415 4.00 9.03 -0.46
N ASN A 416 3.55 10.24 -0.21
CA ASN A 416 4.37 11.29 0.37
C ASN A 416 4.44 11.14 1.90
N GLU A 417 3.32 10.85 2.53
CA GLU A 417 3.24 10.71 3.98
C GLU A 417 4.02 9.50 4.51
N ILE A 418 4.07 8.36 3.78
CA ILE A 418 4.91 7.22 4.20
C ILE A 418 6.38 7.62 4.30
N MET A 419 6.90 8.41 3.35
CA MET A 419 8.30 8.85 3.36
C MET A 419 8.58 9.82 4.49
N LYS A 420 7.66 10.73 4.77
CA LYS A 420 7.74 11.66 5.90
C LYS A 420 7.78 10.91 7.24
N HIS A 421 6.85 9.97 7.45
CA HIS A 421 6.80 9.14 8.65
C HIS A 421 8.03 8.23 8.78
N LEU A 422 8.55 7.70 7.66
CA LEU A 422 9.78 6.91 7.65
C LEU A 422 10.99 7.74 8.09
N VAL A 423 11.17 8.94 7.54
CA VAL A 423 12.26 9.86 7.91
C VAL A 423 12.20 10.19 9.40
N GLU A 424 11.00 10.51 9.91
CA GLU A 424 10.79 10.80 11.32
C GLU A 424 11.10 9.58 12.20
N TYR A 425 10.63 8.40 11.82
CA TYR A 425 10.93 7.16 12.53
C TYR A 425 12.43 6.81 12.56
N LEU A 426 13.13 7.00 11.44
CA LEU A 426 14.57 6.75 11.38
C LEU A 426 15.40 7.75 12.22
N ARG A 427 14.88 8.98 12.43
CA ARG A 427 15.50 10.00 13.26
C ARG A 427 15.25 9.80 14.75
N THR A 428 14.02 9.45 15.11
CA THR A 428 13.55 9.47 16.51
C THR A 428 13.45 8.08 17.13
N GLY A 429 13.32 7.04 16.32
CA GLY A 429 13.00 5.68 16.77
C GLY A 429 11.56 5.50 17.25
N VAL A 430 10.71 6.55 17.17
CA VAL A 430 9.32 6.52 17.62
C VAL A 430 8.39 6.22 16.44
N PRO A 431 7.66 5.08 16.45
CA PRO A 431 6.74 4.74 15.38
C PRO A 431 5.48 5.60 15.43
N SER A 432 4.98 6.03 14.26
CA SER A 432 3.63 6.60 14.15
C SER A 432 2.55 5.52 14.19
N LEU A 433 1.28 5.88 14.40
CA LEU A 433 0.15 4.95 14.33
C LEU A 433 0.04 4.25 12.96
N SER A 434 0.53 4.88 11.91
CA SER A 434 0.48 4.35 10.53
C SER A 434 1.69 3.51 10.14
N LEU A 435 2.74 3.44 10.99
CA LEU A 435 3.95 2.68 10.65
C LEU A 435 3.60 1.22 10.35
N THR A 436 4.17 0.70 9.28
CA THR A 436 3.89 -0.65 8.73
C THR A 436 5.13 -1.54 8.85
N SER A 437 5.58 -1.82 10.07
CA SER A 437 6.66 -2.81 10.27
C SER A 437 6.25 -4.17 9.69
N ILE A 438 7.23 -5.04 9.42
CA ILE A 438 6.94 -6.42 8.98
C ILE A 438 6.03 -7.13 9.97
N ASP A 439 6.20 -6.90 11.27
CA ASP A 439 5.40 -7.52 12.33
C ASP A 439 3.94 -7.03 12.31
N ASP A 440 3.72 -5.75 11.97
CA ASP A 440 2.38 -5.19 11.82
C ASP A 440 1.68 -5.64 10.53
N SER A 441 2.46 -5.92 9.48
CA SER A 441 1.95 -6.24 8.14
C SER A 441 1.72 -7.73 7.91
N ILE A 442 2.34 -8.59 8.73
CA ILE A 442 2.33 -10.04 8.54
C ILE A 442 0.92 -10.63 8.57
N GLU A 443 0.05 -10.17 9.48
CA GLU A 443 -1.30 -10.70 9.64
C GLU A 443 -2.17 -10.46 8.40
N GLY A 444 -2.03 -9.30 7.75
CA GLY A 444 -2.72 -9.00 6.49
C GLY A 444 -2.30 -9.96 5.37
N HIS A 445 -1.00 -10.24 5.24
CA HIS A 445 -0.48 -11.20 4.25
C HIS A 445 -0.91 -12.64 4.55
N LEU A 446 -0.86 -13.08 5.82
CA LEU A 446 -1.35 -14.41 6.21
C LEU A 446 -2.84 -14.57 5.89
N CYS A 447 -3.65 -13.51 6.09
CA CYS A 447 -5.05 -13.52 5.67
C CYS A 447 -5.21 -13.68 4.14
N VAL A 448 -4.32 -13.06 3.34
CA VAL A 448 -4.35 -13.23 1.87
C VAL A 448 -4.04 -14.68 1.49
N TYR A 449 -2.97 -15.28 2.03
CA TYR A 449 -2.61 -16.68 1.73
C TYR A 449 -3.71 -17.65 2.18
N ALA A 450 -4.29 -17.42 3.37
CA ALA A 450 -5.43 -18.18 3.85
C ALA A 450 -6.67 -18.06 2.94
N ALA A 451 -6.95 -16.84 2.44
CA ALA A 451 -8.07 -16.58 1.54
C ALA A 451 -7.90 -17.30 0.20
N GLU A 452 -6.69 -17.28 -0.38
CA GLU A 452 -6.40 -18.02 -1.62
C GLU A 452 -6.48 -19.54 -1.42
N THR A 453 -5.96 -20.05 -0.31
CA THR A 453 -6.10 -21.47 0.05
C THR A 453 -7.58 -21.84 0.24
N SER A 454 -8.34 -21.01 0.98
CA SER A 454 -9.78 -21.18 1.20
C SER A 454 -10.55 -21.25 -0.13
N ARG A 455 -10.28 -20.30 -1.04
CA ARG A 455 -10.89 -20.22 -2.37
C ARG A 455 -10.63 -21.47 -3.21
N LYS A 456 -9.38 -21.97 -3.21
CA LYS A 456 -8.95 -23.14 -4.00
C LYS A 456 -9.47 -24.45 -3.41
N GLU A 457 -9.54 -24.56 -2.08
CA GLU A 457 -9.92 -25.80 -1.38
C GLU A 457 -11.40 -25.87 -0.95
N GLY A 458 -12.13 -24.75 -1.01
CA GLY A 458 -13.54 -24.68 -0.63
C GLY A 458 -13.80 -24.88 0.87
N ARG A 459 -12.87 -24.47 1.74
CA ARG A 459 -12.97 -24.61 3.21
C ARG A 459 -12.49 -23.37 3.95
N THR A 460 -12.92 -23.23 5.19
CA THR A 460 -12.37 -22.22 6.11
C THR A 460 -10.95 -22.60 6.55
N ILE A 461 -10.06 -21.62 6.63
CA ILE A 461 -8.67 -21.79 7.06
C ILE A 461 -8.51 -21.20 8.47
N ASP A 462 -7.89 -21.96 9.38
CA ASP A 462 -7.42 -21.47 10.68
C ASP A 462 -6.04 -20.85 10.50
N LEU A 463 -5.87 -19.59 10.88
CA LEU A 463 -4.58 -18.89 10.78
C LEU A 463 -3.53 -19.41 11.77
N ALA A 464 -3.93 -20.17 12.79
CA ALA A 464 -2.97 -20.87 13.66
C ALA A 464 -2.09 -21.85 12.85
N ASP A 465 -2.65 -22.51 11.82
CA ASP A 465 -1.92 -23.42 10.94
C ASP A 465 -0.89 -22.71 10.05
N LEU A 466 -1.07 -21.40 9.81
CA LEU A 466 -0.16 -20.61 8.97
C LEU A 466 0.94 -19.90 9.77
N ARG A 467 0.74 -19.70 11.07
CA ARG A 467 1.71 -19.07 11.97
C ARG A 467 2.74 -20.06 12.52
N ALA A 468 2.49 -21.37 12.32
CA ALA A 468 3.37 -22.46 12.77
C ALA A 468 4.53 -22.70 11.70
#